data_af99bc8bd5c180887c09d7e7403bbca1
#
_entry.id   af99bc8bd5c180887c09d7e7403bbca1
#
_cell.length_a   1.000
_cell.length_b   1.000
_cell.length_c   1.000
_cell.angle_alpha   90.00
_cell.angle_beta   90.00
_cell.angle_gamma   90.00
#
_symmetry.space_group_name_H-M   'P 1'
#
loop_
_entity.id
_entity.type
_entity.pdbx_description
1 polymer ?
#
loop_
_entity_poly.entity_id
_entity_poly.type
_entity_poly.pdbx_seq_one_letter_code
_entity_poly.pdbx_strand_id
1 'polypeptide(L)'
;GYFVSANYYDKEGVVINSDFKKYSMRMNLDGQYKKFKFGVNFSPSYSTSNRVDASGAGGVVQSALMMPPVWPVYNADGSYNYQGNGYWRIGNDYQHNAILNPVAMANLQSDVVDRMAIVGKVFAEIEFFKGLTYNISFGGDYYGSHNDTYRSSELPLLGQKYYDTKSNPIAYSS
;
A
#
# COMPACT_ATOMS: atom_id res chain seq x y z
N GLY A 1 35.26 -9.94 -7.63
CA GLY A 1 34.06 -10.77 -7.54
C GLY A 1 32.84 -9.99 -8.00
N TYR A 2 31.78 -10.72 -8.30
CA TYR A 2 30.49 -10.10 -8.59
C TYR A 2 29.37 -11.00 -8.05
N PHE A 3 28.29 -10.35 -7.61
CA PHE A 3 27.05 -11.00 -7.23
C PHE A 3 25.88 -10.14 -7.69
N VAL A 4 24.94 -10.74 -8.41
CA VAL A 4 23.70 -10.08 -8.85
C VAL A 4 22.54 -10.99 -8.55
N SER A 5 21.52 -10.45 -7.92
CA SER A 5 20.24 -11.14 -7.69
C SER A 5 19.08 -10.21 -7.98
N ALA A 6 17.98 -10.78 -8.46
CA ALA A 6 16.72 -10.10 -8.62
C ALA A 6 15.62 -10.93 -7.95
N ASN A 7 14.67 -10.27 -7.34
CA ASN A 7 13.53 -10.91 -6.70
C ASN A 7 12.25 -10.17 -7.07
N TYR A 8 11.24 -10.95 -7.41
CA TYR A 8 9.87 -10.50 -7.60
C TYR A 8 8.99 -11.17 -6.55
N TYR A 9 8.16 -10.39 -5.93
CA TYR A 9 7.18 -10.85 -4.95
C TYR A 9 5.82 -10.29 -5.31
N ASP A 10 4.81 -11.15 -5.39
CA ASP A 10 3.43 -10.83 -5.68
C ASP A 10 2.52 -11.54 -4.68
N LYS A 11 1.63 -10.78 -4.07
CA LYS A 11 0.70 -11.30 -3.07
C LYS A 11 -0.65 -10.61 -3.21
N GLU A 12 -1.68 -11.40 -3.40
CA GLU A 12 -3.06 -10.97 -3.27
C GLU A 12 -3.48 -11.00 -1.80
N GLY A 13 -4.18 -9.99 -1.36
CA GLY A 13 -4.75 -9.94 -0.02
C GLY A 13 -6.05 -10.72 0.08
N VAL A 14 -6.52 -10.93 1.31
CA VAL A 14 -7.80 -11.62 1.58
C VAL A 14 -9.03 -10.72 1.36
N VAL A 15 -8.83 -9.42 1.27
CA VAL A 15 -9.87 -8.45 0.97
C VAL A 15 -9.84 -8.16 -0.54
N ILE A 16 -11.02 -8.08 -1.16
CA ILE A 16 -11.17 -7.76 -2.58
C ILE A 16 -10.37 -6.48 -2.92
N ASN A 17 -9.65 -6.50 -4.05
CA ASN A 17 -8.83 -5.40 -4.54
C ASN A 17 -7.66 -4.99 -3.62
N SER A 18 -7.23 -5.85 -2.72
CA SER A 18 -6.00 -5.64 -1.96
C SER A 18 -4.87 -6.49 -2.53
N ASP A 19 -3.75 -5.87 -2.86
CA ASP A 19 -2.58 -6.55 -3.40
C ASP A 19 -1.27 -5.86 -2.99
N PHE A 20 -0.19 -6.59 -3.11
CA PHE A 20 1.15 -6.11 -2.87
C PHE A 20 2.14 -6.72 -3.86
N LYS A 21 2.84 -5.88 -4.61
CA LYS A 21 3.90 -6.28 -5.55
C LYS A 21 5.20 -5.61 -5.17
N LYS A 22 6.29 -6.37 -5.21
CA LYS A 22 7.63 -5.85 -4.91
C LYS A 22 8.65 -6.39 -5.89
N TYR A 23 9.44 -5.49 -6.43
CA TYR A 23 10.61 -5.75 -7.24
C TYR A 23 11.84 -5.34 -6.44
N SER A 24 12.83 -6.18 -6.37
CA SER A 24 14.09 -5.86 -5.71
C SER A 24 15.25 -6.45 -6.43
N MET A 25 16.35 -5.73 -6.45
CA MET A 25 17.62 -6.16 -7.03
C MET A 25 18.73 -5.94 -6.01
N ARG A 26 19.71 -6.79 -6.03
CA ARG A 26 20.95 -6.62 -5.26
C ARG A 26 22.13 -6.88 -6.16
N MET A 27 23.05 -5.94 -6.15
CA MET A 27 24.29 -6.01 -6.91
C MET A 27 25.45 -5.69 -5.97
N ASN A 28 26.42 -6.63 -5.92
CA ASN A 28 27.68 -6.44 -5.22
C ASN A 28 28.79 -6.69 -6.24
N LEU A 29 29.63 -5.70 -6.41
CA LEU A 29 30.81 -5.77 -7.28
C LEU A 29 32.02 -5.45 -6.44
N ASP A 30 33.04 -6.25 -6.52
CA ASP A 30 34.32 -5.99 -5.89
C ASP A 30 35.46 -6.36 -6.84
N GLY A 31 36.50 -5.57 -6.81
CA GLY A 31 37.68 -5.75 -7.63
C GLY A 31 38.94 -5.42 -6.84
N GLN A 32 40.04 -6.04 -7.28
CA GLN A 32 41.37 -5.76 -6.77
C GLN A 32 42.34 -5.62 -7.92
N TYR A 33 43.08 -4.56 -7.92
CA TYR A 33 44.20 -4.35 -8.83
C TYR A 33 45.42 -3.92 -8.05
N LYS A 34 46.45 -4.79 -8.02
CA LYS A 34 47.67 -4.61 -7.21
C LYS A 34 47.32 -4.32 -5.74
N LYS A 35 47.63 -3.13 -5.25
CA LYS A 35 47.38 -2.69 -3.87
C LYS A 35 46.08 -1.94 -3.70
N PHE A 36 45.30 -1.85 -4.75
CA PHE A 36 44.00 -1.15 -4.75
C PHE A 36 42.86 -2.12 -4.78
N LYS A 37 41.95 -2.05 -3.80
CA LYS A 37 40.67 -2.75 -3.80
C LYS A 37 39.53 -1.74 -3.88
N PHE A 38 38.47 -2.10 -4.55
CA PHE A 38 37.29 -1.27 -4.67
C PHE A 38 36.04 -2.14 -4.71
N GLY A 39 34.91 -1.56 -4.33
CA GLY A 39 33.67 -2.27 -4.45
C GLY A 39 32.46 -1.34 -4.42
N VAL A 40 31.37 -1.88 -4.96
CA VAL A 40 30.07 -1.23 -5.04
C VAL A 40 29.01 -2.22 -4.56
N ASN A 41 28.20 -1.78 -3.61
CA ASN A 41 26.99 -2.47 -3.20
C ASN A 41 25.80 -1.57 -3.60
N PHE A 42 24.83 -2.13 -4.32
CA PHE A 42 23.69 -1.39 -4.79
C PHE A 42 22.43 -2.26 -4.67
N SER A 43 21.42 -1.76 -3.98
CA SER A 43 20.20 -2.50 -3.67
C SER A 43 18.96 -1.62 -3.85
N PRO A 44 18.46 -1.48 -5.09
CA PRO A 44 17.20 -0.82 -5.36
C PRO A 44 16.02 -1.75 -5.07
N SER A 45 14.91 -1.17 -4.64
CA SER A 45 13.63 -1.85 -4.56
C SER A 45 12.50 -0.89 -4.88
N TYR A 46 11.46 -1.44 -5.52
CA TYR A 46 10.21 -0.76 -5.79
C TYR A 46 9.06 -1.66 -5.37
N SER A 47 8.08 -1.09 -4.73
CA SER A 47 6.85 -1.82 -4.37
C SER A 47 5.63 -0.96 -4.62
N THR A 48 4.57 -1.61 -5.09
CA THR A 48 3.23 -1.05 -5.17
C THR A 48 2.29 -1.87 -4.30
N SER A 49 1.39 -1.19 -3.62
CA SER A 49 0.41 -1.81 -2.74
C SER A 49 -0.93 -1.12 -2.92
N ASN A 50 -1.93 -1.86 -3.35
CA ASN A 50 -3.30 -1.41 -3.28
C ASN A 50 -3.87 -1.81 -1.92
N ARG A 51 -4.16 -0.81 -1.10
CA ARG A 51 -4.65 -1.01 0.25
C ARG A 51 -6.14 -0.77 0.29
N VAL A 52 -6.85 -1.66 0.94
CA VAL A 52 -8.25 -1.44 1.31
C VAL A 52 -8.27 -1.13 2.79
N ASP A 53 -8.91 -0.03 3.19
CA ASP A 53 -9.05 0.29 4.61
C ASP A 53 -9.84 -0.82 5.30
N ALA A 54 -9.10 -1.68 5.97
CA ALA A 54 -9.64 -2.86 6.61
C ALA A 54 -10.04 -2.60 8.07
N SER A 55 -9.55 -1.53 8.67
CA SER A 55 -9.63 -1.29 10.11
C SER A 55 -10.26 0.07 10.44
N GLY A 56 -10.92 0.12 11.59
CA GLY A 56 -11.56 1.33 12.10
C GLY A 56 -13.05 1.44 11.79
N ALA A 57 -13.70 2.42 12.39
CA ALA A 57 -15.11 2.73 12.15
C ALA A 57 -15.30 3.12 10.68
N GLY A 58 -15.95 2.25 9.91
CA GLY A 58 -16.16 2.44 8.48
C GLY A 58 -15.20 1.70 7.57
N GLY A 59 -14.29 0.87 8.10
CA GLY A 59 -13.45 -0.02 7.30
C GLY A 59 -14.22 -1.19 6.70
N VAL A 60 -13.70 -1.75 5.60
CA VAL A 60 -14.36 -2.84 4.85
C VAL A 60 -14.60 -4.06 5.73
N VAL A 61 -13.60 -4.50 6.49
CA VAL A 61 -13.73 -5.69 7.36
C VAL A 61 -14.72 -5.46 8.47
N GLN A 62 -14.69 -4.29 9.11
CA GLN A 62 -15.66 -3.97 10.15
C GLN A 62 -17.08 -3.91 9.59
N SER A 63 -17.27 -3.28 8.43
CA SER A 63 -18.57 -3.23 7.76
C SER A 63 -19.08 -4.64 7.41
N ALA A 64 -18.19 -5.53 6.95
CA ALA A 64 -18.52 -6.92 6.65
C ALA A 64 -18.94 -7.71 7.89
N LEU A 65 -18.28 -7.50 9.03
CA LEU A 65 -18.60 -8.17 10.29
C LEU A 65 -19.92 -7.66 10.92
N MET A 66 -20.26 -6.40 10.69
CA MET A 66 -21.46 -5.77 11.24
C MET A 66 -22.67 -5.90 10.33
N MET A 67 -22.48 -6.20 9.05
CA MET A 67 -23.56 -6.29 8.07
C MET A 67 -24.44 -7.52 8.34
N PRO A 68 -25.75 -7.35 8.49
CA PRO A 68 -26.65 -8.51 8.64
C PRO A 68 -26.59 -9.42 7.41
N PRO A 69 -26.51 -10.74 7.59
CA PRO A 69 -26.37 -11.70 6.48
C PRO A 69 -27.60 -11.77 5.56
N VAL A 70 -28.71 -11.21 6.00
CA VAL A 70 -29.97 -11.16 5.22
C VAL A 70 -30.01 -10.02 4.22
N TRP A 71 -29.03 -9.09 4.27
CA TRP A 71 -28.97 -8.00 3.32
C TRP A 71 -28.20 -8.39 2.06
N PRO A 72 -28.83 -8.27 0.89
CA PRO A 72 -28.14 -8.56 -0.35
C PRO A 72 -27.05 -7.50 -0.64
N VAL A 73 -25.99 -7.93 -1.30
CA VAL A 73 -24.90 -7.02 -1.77
C VAL A 73 -25.41 -6.08 -2.84
N TYR A 74 -26.28 -6.58 -3.72
CA TYR A 74 -26.83 -5.86 -4.86
C TYR A 74 -28.35 -5.77 -4.77
N ASN A 75 -28.89 -4.67 -5.26
CA ASN A 75 -30.31 -4.51 -5.55
C ASN A 75 -30.72 -5.32 -6.79
N ALA A 76 -32.03 -5.44 -7.04
CA ALA A 76 -32.57 -6.16 -8.21
C ALA A 76 -32.13 -5.55 -9.56
N ASP A 77 -31.77 -4.29 -9.59
CA ASP A 77 -31.26 -3.56 -10.76
C ASP A 77 -29.73 -3.68 -10.96
N GLY A 78 -29.05 -4.43 -10.08
CA GLY A 78 -27.60 -4.62 -10.13
C GLY A 78 -26.79 -3.52 -9.44
N SER A 79 -27.41 -2.47 -8.93
CA SER A 79 -26.74 -1.44 -8.13
C SER A 79 -26.36 -1.97 -6.75
N TYR A 80 -25.39 -1.34 -6.10
CA TYR A 80 -25.02 -1.70 -4.73
C TYR A 80 -26.14 -1.36 -3.75
N ASN A 81 -26.40 -2.28 -2.82
CA ASN A 81 -27.37 -2.07 -1.77
C ASN A 81 -26.74 -1.28 -0.61
N TYR A 82 -27.31 -0.13 -0.30
CA TYR A 82 -26.87 0.75 0.78
C TYR A 82 -27.88 0.84 1.93
N GLN A 83 -28.76 -0.12 2.11
CA GLN A 83 -29.78 -0.10 3.17
C GLN A 83 -29.17 0.05 4.58
N GLY A 84 -27.95 -0.41 4.78
CA GLY A 84 -27.22 -0.26 6.05
C GLY A 84 -26.65 1.11 6.30
N ASN A 85 -26.57 1.97 5.28
CA ASN A 85 -26.06 3.33 5.43
C ASN A 85 -27.15 4.27 5.92
N GLY A 86 -27.46 4.22 7.18
CA GLY A 86 -28.50 5.07 7.77
C GLY A 86 -28.74 4.75 9.23
N TYR A 87 -29.73 5.40 9.76
CA TYR A 87 -30.13 5.26 11.16
C TYR A 87 -30.81 3.91 11.39
N TRP A 88 -30.22 3.08 12.24
CA TRP A 88 -30.89 1.92 12.78
C TRP A 88 -31.78 2.32 13.95
N ARG A 89 -33.02 1.90 13.89
CA ARG A 89 -33.92 1.99 15.04
C ARG A 89 -33.94 0.64 15.77
N ILE A 90 -33.30 0.60 16.93
CA ILE A 90 -33.46 -0.53 17.86
C ILE A 90 -34.36 -0.02 18.99
N GLY A 91 -35.64 -0.42 18.98
CA GLY A 91 -36.62 0.09 19.94
C GLY A 91 -36.91 1.58 19.74
N ASN A 92 -36.74 2.38 20.79
CA ASN A 92 -36.95 3.84 20.75
C ASN A 92 -35.65 4.64 20.56
N ASP A 93 -34.49 3.97 20.49
CA ASP A 93 -33.20 4.61 20.30
C ASP A 93 -32.72 4.56 18.85
N TYR A 94 -32.25 5.67 18.36
CA TYR A 94 -31.58 5.76 17.07
C TYR A 94 -30.08 5.45 17.26
N GLN A 95 -29.67 4.27 16.83
CA GLN A 95 -28.23 3.92 16.79
C GLN A 95 -27.61 4.46 15.51
N HIS A 96 -26.61 5.33 15.65
CA HIS A 96 -25.87 5.92 14.55
C HIS A 96 -24.77 4.98 13.96
N ASN A 97 -25.04 3.70 13.85
CA ASN A 97 -24.09 2.77 13.24
C ASN A 97 -24.36 2.70 11.74
N ALA A 98 -23.78 3.63 11.02
CA ALA A 98 -23.79 3.55 9.58
C ALA A 98 -22.90 2.38 9.12
N ILE A 99 -23.49 1.41 8.44
CA ILE A 99 -22.79 0.28 7.85
C ILE A 99 -22.86 0.46 6.34
N LEU A 100 -21.71 0.69 5.72
CA LEU A 100 -21.61 0.72 4.27
C LEU A 100 -21.51 -0.71 3.73
N ASN A 101 -21.96 -0.89 2.50
CA ASN A 101 -21.78 -2.15 1.78
C ASN A 101 -20.28 -2.44 1.60
N PRO A 102 -19.75 -3.50 2.22
CA PRO A 102 -18.30 -3.78 2.19
C PRO A 102 -17.77 -4.08 0.79
N VAL A 103 -18.58 -4.69 -0.07
CA VAL A 103 -18.20 -4.98 -1.46
C VAL A 103 -18.16 -3.69 -2.28
N ALA A 104 -19.13 -2.80 -2.08
CA ALA A 104 -19.10 -1.48 -2.70
C ALA A 104 -17.88 -0.68 -2.25
N MET A 105 -17.57 -0.70 -0.96
CA MET A 105 -16.37 -0.03 -0.43
C MET A 105 -15.09 -0.56 -1.07
N ALA A 106 -14.95 -1.88 -1.16
CA ALA A 106 -13.75 -2.49 -1.74
C ALA A 106 -13.59 -2.22 -3.25
N ASN A 107 -14.71 -2.00 -3.98
CA ASN A 107 -14.67 -1.76 -5.42
C ASN A 107 -14.67 -0.28 -5.83
N LEU A 108 -15.20 0.58 -4.97
CA LEU A 108 -15.38 2.01 -5.28
C LEU A 108 -14.36 2.93 -4.58
N GLN A 109 -13.41 2.32 -3.87
CA GLN A 109 -12.26 3.00 -3.27
C GLN A 109 -10.97 2.35 -3.72
N SER A 110 -9.92 3.14 -3.87
CA SER A 110 -8.56 2.67 -4.05
C SER A 110 -7.60 3.53 -3.24
N ASP A 111 -6.59 2.91 -2.68
CA ASP A 111 -5.50 3.55 -1.93
C ASP A 111 -4.19 2.88 -2.35
N VAL A 112 -3.61 3.42 -3.44
CA VAL A 112 -2.39 2.86 -4.04
C VAL A 112 -1.19 3.57 -3.45
N VAL A 113 -0.27 2.80 -2.90
CA VAL A 113 0.98 3.30 -2.33
C VAL A 113 2.15 2.72 -3.08
N ASP A 114 2.86 3.59 -3.76
CA ASP A 114 4.13 3.29 -4.40
C ASP A 114 5.28 3.66 -3.48
N ARG A 115 6.25 2.76 -3.34
CA ARG A 115 7.45 3.01 -2.55
C ARG A 115 8.68 2.62 -3.34
N MET A 116 9.64 3.52 -3.35
CA MET A 116 10.96 3.30 -3.92
C MET A 116 12.01 3.43 -2.82
N ALA A 117 12.89 2.46 -2.72
CA ALA A 117 14.04 2.53 -1.82
C ALA A 117 15.30 2.13 -2.58
N ILE A 118 16.35 2.90 -2.40
CA ILE A 118 17.67 2.64 -2.99
C ILE A 118 18.68 2.74 -1.85
N VAL A 119 19.46 1.68 -1.68
CA VAL A 119 20.59 1.67 -0.75
C VAL A 119 21.85 1.40 -1.55
N GLY A 120 22.84 2.27 -1.37
CA GLY A 120 24.10 2.19 -2.08
C GLY A 120 25.30 2.42 -1.18
N LYS A 121 26.41 1.71 -1.46
CA LYS A 121 27.70 1.92 -0.83
C LYS A 121 28.79 1.68 -1.84
N VAL A 122 29.73 2.59 -1.90
CA VAL A 122 31.00 2.40 -2.62
C VAL A 122 32.14 2.45 -1.61
N PHE A 123 33.18 1.66 -1.86
CA PHE A 123 34.38 1.72 -1.06
C PHE A 123 35.63 1.57 -1.91
N ALA A 124 36.72 2.11 -1.43
CA ALA A 124 38.04 1.95 -2.00
C ALA A 124 39.05 1.77 -0.87
N GLU A 125 40.01 0.86 -1.08
CA GLU A 125 41.08 0.55 -0.14
C GLU A 125 42.41 0.56 -0.91
N ILE A 126 43.39 1.22 -0.35
CA ILE A 126 44.75 1.26 -0.91
C ILE A 126 45.78 0.92 0.16
N GLU A 127 46.63 -0.05 -0.14
CA GLU A 127 47.80 -0.38 0.68
C GLU A 127 49.01 0.44 0.18
N PHE A 128 49.41 1.47 0.92
CA PHE A 128 50.56 2.29 0.61
C PHE A 128 51.90 1.51 0.76
N PHE A 129 52.04 0.86 1.91
CA PHE A 129 53.16 -0.03 2.20
C PHE A 129 52.69 -1.09 3.20
N LYS A 130 53.51 -2.15 3.37
CA LYS A 130 53.18 -3.29 4.24
C LYS A 130 52.87 -2.81 5.65
N GLY A 131 51.62 -3.00 6.08
CA GLY A 131 51.12 -2.58 7.40
C GLY A 131 50.37 -1.24 7.44
N LEU A 132 50.32 -0.47 6.31
CA LEU A 132 49.50 0.76 6.24
C LEU A 132 48.49 0.67 5.08
N THR A 133 47.24 0.51 5.46
CA THR A 133 46.11 0.48 4.53
C THR A 133 45.17 1.66 4.81
N TYR A 134 44.81 2.38 3.77
CA TYR A 134 43.80 3.43 3.84
C TYR A 134 42.52 2.94 3.20
N ASN A 135 41.40 3.05 3.94
CA ASN A 135 40.09 2.69 3.46
C ASN A 135 39.18 3.91 3.50
N ILE A 136 38.49 4.15 2.39
CA ILE A 136 37.45 5.16 2.27
C ILE A 136 36.16 4.50 1.80
N SER A 137 35.05 4.83 2.44
CA SER A 137 33.74 4.35 2.00
C SER A 137 32.74 5.49 2.03
N PHE A 138 31.87 5.49 1.04
CA PHE A 138 30.75 6.40 0.94
C PHE A 138 29.49 5.58 0.73
N GLY A 139 28.47 5.84 1.55
CA GLY A 139 27.17 5.16 1.46
C GLY A 139 26.05 6.15 1.62
N GLY A 140 24.92 5.82 1.02
CA GLY A 140 23.71 6.61 1.12
C GLY A 140 22.49 5.73 0.87
N ASP A 141 21.37 6.23 1.35
CA ASP A 141 20.05 5.66 1.12
C ASP A 141 19.09 6.75 0.62
N TYR A 142 18.18 6.32 -0.21
CA TYR A 142 17.06 7.12 -0.68
C TYR A 142 15.77 6.36 -0.45
N TYR A 143 14.77 7.04 0.08
CA TYR A 143 13.43 6.52 0.25
C TYR A 143 12.41 7.52 -0.28
N GLY A 144 11.56 7.06 -1.20
CA GLY A 144 10.44 7.83 -1.73
C GLY A 144 9.14 7.04 -1.57
N SER A 145 8.06 7.73 -1.24
CA SER A 145 6.71 7.16 -1.19
C SER A 145 5.75 8.11 -1.87
N HIS A 146 4.88 7.54 -2.69
CA HIS A 146 3.79 8.24 -3.38
C HIS A 146 2.49 7.52 -3.04
N ASN A 147 1.46 8.28 -2.68
CA ASN A 147 0.18 7.75 -2.28
C ASN A 147 -0.94 8.38 -3.09
N ASP A 148 -1.68 7.54 -3.82
CA ASP A 148 -2.86 7.93 -4.59
C ASP A 148 -4.10 7.33 -3.95
N THR A 149 -4.99 8.20 -3.47
CA THR A 149 -6.26 7.78 -2.89
C THR A 149 -7.41 8.28 -3.76
N TYR A 150 -8.30 7.38 -4.09
CA TYR A 150 -9.52 7.68 -4.83
C TYR A 150 -10.74 7.07 -4.14
N ARG A 151 -11.82 7.82 -4.13
CA ARG A 151 -13.14 7.38 -3.68
C ARG A 151 -14.20 7.85 -4.68
N SER A 152 -14.99 6.91 -5.18
CA SER A 152 -16.09 7.20 -6.11
C SER A 152 -17.21 8.01 -5.44
N SER A 153 -17.83 8.89 -6.22
CA SER A 153 -19.05 9.61 -5.80
C SER A 153 -20.27 8.70 -5.63
N GLU A 154 -20.22 7.49 -6.13
CA GLU A 154 -21.29 6.48 -5.95
C GLU A 154 -21.31 5.91 -4.53
N LEU A 155 -20.19 6.01 -3.81
CA LEU A 155 -20.11 5.53 -2.44
C LEU A 155 -20.61 6.63 -1.48
N PRO A 156 -21.75 6.44 -0.81
CA PRO A 156 -22.28 7.44 0.13
C PRO A 156 -21.30 7.67 1.28
N LEU A 157 -21.30 8.86 1.85
CA LEU A 157 -20.56 9.14 3.06
C LEU A 157 -21.18 8.39 4.25
N LEU A 158 -20.32 7.97 5.17
CA LEU A 158 -20.74 7.28 6.37
C LEU A 158 -21.73 8.14 7.16
N GLY A 159 -22.91 7.61 7.49
CA GLY A 159 -23.95 8.31 8.23
C GLY A 159 -24.83 9.27 7.40
N GLN A 160 -24.61 9.43 6.11
CA GLN A 160 -25.54 10.15 5.24
C GLN A 160 -26.68 9.25 4.78
N LYS A 161 -27.91 9.78 4.79
CA LYS A 161 -29.03 9.06 4.21
C LYS A 161 -28.78 8.85 2.72
N TYR A 162 -28.96 7.62 2.25
CA TYR A 162 -28.78 7.22 0.85
C TYR A 162 -29.54 8.11 -0.15
N TYR A 163 -30.62 8.75 0.29
CA TYR A 163 -31.49 9.58 -0.56
C TYR A 163 -30.98 11.00 -0.80
N ASP A 164 -30.00 11.46 -0.04
CA ASP A 164 -29.74 12.90 0.01
C ASP A 164 -28.62 13.40 -0.90
N THR A 165 -27.58 12.60 -1.20
CA THR A 165 -26.55 13.12 -2.12
C THR A 165 -25.54 12.05 -2.52
N LYS A 166 -25.21 11.99 -3.80
CA LYS A 166 -23.93 11.43 -4.26
C LYS A 166 -22.82 12.26 -3.61
N SER A 167 -21.91 11.62 -2.91
CA SER A 167 -20.72 12.31 -2.41
C SER A 167 -19.88 12.81 -3.59
N ASN A 168 -19.22 13.95 -3.43
CA ASN A 168 -18.24 14.35 -4.43
C ASN A 168 -17.11 13.32 -4.44
N PRO A 169 -16.59 12.96 -5.63
CA PRO A 169 -15.43 12.09 -5.69
C PRO A 169 -14.26 12.76 -4.98
N ILE A 170 -13.54 11.99 -4.19
CA ILE A 170 -12.35 12.45 -3.48
C ILE A 170 -11.16 11.75 -4.13
N ALA A 171 -10.24 12.54 -4.67
CA ALA A 171 -8.96 12.05 -5.14
C ALA A 171 -7.85 12.96 -4.61
N TYR A 172 -6.82 12.40 -4.04
CA TYR A 172 -5.62 13.13 -3.66
C TYR A 172 -4.39 12.25 -3.82
N SER A 173 -3.27 12.90 -4.06
CA SER A 173 -1.96 12.30 -4.21
C SER A 173 -0.98 12.99 -3.27
N SER A 174 -0.07 12.24 -2.67
CA SER A 174 0.94 12.75 -1.73
C SER A 174 2.27 11.98 -1.81
#